data_c02e422dd048a739dcd9c5f0678a165f
#
_entry.id   c02e422dd048a739dcd9c5f0678a165f
#
_cell.length_a   1.000
_cell.length_b   1.000
_cell.length_c   1.000
_cell.angle_alpha   90.00
_cell.angle_beta   90.00
_cell.angle_gamma   90.00
#
_symmetry.space_group_name_H-M   'P 1'
#
loop_
_entity.id
_entity.type
_entity.pdbx_description
1 polymer ?
#
loop_
_entity_poly.entity_id
_entity_poly.type
_entity_poly.pdbx_seq_one_letter_code
_entity_poly.pdbx_strand_id
1 'polypeptide(L)'
;YLEHMRQLLYGHDRAEETEVVTCARLKEQFKEAAMQIAAAEKVPVVFHEDSLCGNVCCKPGPVGRAWKNVVSNAVEHTDRARGIVVRLQMEVYEGQEYLTATVRDFGKGFSEQDLIYADQEFYSGDASRHDRTHQGLGLAIAKKFLKEQGGMLCFYNHAESGAEVVCRIKTEKT
;
A
#
# COMPACT_ATOMS: atom_id res chain seq x y z
N TYR A 1 -7.25 6.06 -21.01
CA TYR A 1 -6.12 5.42 -20.32
C TYR A 1 -5.15 6.46 -19.76
N LEU A 2 -4.61 7.37 -20.58
CA LEU A 2 -3.73 8.47 -20.14
C LEU A 2 -4.43 9.43 -19.18
N GLU A 3 -5.70 9.73 -19.40
CA GLU A 3 -6.51 10.57 -18.51
C GLU A 3 -6.76 9.89 -17.16
N HIS A 4 -7.01 8.59 -17.17
CA HIS A 4 -7.17 7.79 -15.96
C HIS A 4 -5.84 7.68 -15.18
N MET A 5 -4.73 7.49 -15.89
CA MET A 5 -3.39 7.55 -15.30
C MET A 5 -3.07 8.92 -14.73
N ARG A 6 -3.46 9.97 -15.43
CA ARG A 6 -3.28 11.35 -14.97
C ARG A 6 -4.14 11.65 -13.74
N GLN A 7 -5.36 11.13 -13.67
CA GLN A 7 -6.20 11.21 -12.47
C GLN A 7 -5.64 10.41 -11.30
N LEU A 8 -5.02 9.25 -11.54
CA LEU A 8 -4.35 8.46 -10.52
C LEU A 8 -3.05 9.12 -10.03
N LEU A 9 -2.29 9.75 -10.94
CA LEU A 9 -1.02 10.41 -10.62
C LEU A 9 -1.20 11.83 -10.06
N TYR A 10 -2.21 12.55 -10.54
CA TYR A 10 -2.41 13.97 -10.26
C TYR A 10 -3.84 14.31 -9.85
N GLY A 11 -4.64 13.28 -9.50
CA GLY A 11 -6.06 13.41 -9.18
C GLY A 11 -6.34 14.53 -8.20
N HIS A 12 -7.01 15.56 -8.72
CA HIS A 12 -7.44 16.77 -8.01
C HIS A 12 -6.35 17.37 -7.14
N ASP A 13 -5.39 18.02 -7.79
CA ASP A 13 -4.42 18.92 -7.19
C ASP A 13 -5.09 20.19 -6.61
N ARG A 14 -5.86 20.02 -5.60
CA ARG A 14 -5.73 20.94 -4.47
C ARG A 14 -4.46 20.51 -3.79
N ALA A 15 -3.44 21.36 -3.76
CA ALA A 15 -2.20 21.11 -3.06
C ALA A 15 -2.55 20.64 -1.64
N GLU A 16 -2.59 19.30 -1.45
CA GLU A 16 -2.86 18.75 -0.13
C GLU A 16 -1.72 19.17 0.77
N GLU A 17 -2.05 19.81 1.85
CA GLU A 17 -1.07 20.27 2.81
C GLU A 17 -0.58 19.09 3.64
N THR A 18 0.70 19.14 4.02
CA THR A 18 1.25 18.23 5.00
C THR A 18 0.65 18.55 6.36
N GLU A 19 0.11 17.55 7.03
CA GLU A 19 -0.46 17.70 8.36
C GLU A 19 0.09 16.64 9.32
N VAL A 20 -0.01 16.93 10.61
CA VAL A 20 0.31 15.97 11.67
C VAL A 20 -0.93 15.15 11.95
N VAL A 21 -0.82 13.84 11.74
CA VAL A 21 -1.92 12.87 11.95
C VAL A 21 -1.49 11.86 13.00
N THR A 22 -2.39 11.53 13.92
CA THR A 22 -2.09 10.47 14.90
C THR A 22 -2.04 9.10 14.22
N CYS A 23 -1.13 8.24 14.66
CA CYS A 23 -1.06 6.86 14.16
C CYS A 23 -2.40 6.12 14.36
N ALA A 24 -3.09 6.38 15.47
CA ALA A 24 -4.41 5.82 15.73
C ALA A 24 -5.45 6.23 14.66
N ARG A 25 -5.45 7.50 14.25
CA ARG A 25 -6.36 7.98 13.18
C ARG A 25 -6.06 7.33 11.83
N LEU A 26 -4.77 7.25 11.45
CA LEU A 26 -4.38 6.57 10.21
C LEU A 26 -4.74 5.08 10.24
N LYS A 27 -4.56 4.41 11.38
CA LYS A 27 -4.98 3.02 11.56
C LYS A 27 -6.46 2.83 11.25
N GLU A 28 -7.32 3.65 11.81
CA GLU A 28 -8.77 3.56 11.56
C GLU A 28 -9.11 3.83 10.08
N GLN A 29 -8.47 4.81 9.46
CA GLN A 29 -8.66 5.09 8.03
C GLN A 29 -8.22 3.91 7.15
N PHE A 30 -7.08 3.29 7.47
CA PHE A 30 -6.58 2.12 6.73
C PHE A 30 -7.49 0.92 6.91
N LYS A 31 -7.95 0.68 8.12
CA LYS A 31 -8.89 -0.41 8.44
C LYS A 31 -10.20 -0.23 7.68
N GLU A 32 -10.80 0.95 7.73
CA GLU A 32 -12.04 1.26 7.04
C GLU A 32 -11.91 1.08 5.53
N ALA A 33 -10.84 1.60 4.92
CA ALA A 33 -10.59 1.46 3.49
C ALA A 33 -10.44 -0.03 3.09
N ALA A 34 -9.70 -0.81 3.86
CA ALA A 34 -9.53 -2.24 3.61
C ALA A 34 -10.85 -3.01 3.71
N MET A 35 -11.66 -2.70 4.72
CA MET A 35 -12.99 -3.29 4.88
C MET A 35 -13.91 -2.98 3.70
N GLN A 36 -13.95 -1.74 3.25
CA GLN A 36 -14.80 -1.31 2.12
C GLN A 36 -14.37 -1.99 0.81
N ILE A 37 -13.07 -2.01 0.51
CA ILE A 37 -12.55 -2.62 -0.72
C ILE A 37 -12.80 -4.13 -0.73
N ALA A 38 -12.51 -4.81 0.38
CA ALA A 38 -12.72 -6.25 0.49
C ALA A 38 -14.22 -6.62 0.42
N ALA A 39 -15.09 -5.85 1.07
CA ALA A 39 -16.54 -6.07 1.05
C ALA A 39 -17.14 -5.90 -0.35
N ALA A 40 -16.68 -4.92 -1.13
CA ALA A 40 -17.14 -4.69 -2.50
C ALA A 40 -16.88 -5.89 -3.41
N GLU A 41 -15.79 -6.61 -3.19
CA GLU A 41 -15.40 -7.81 -3.94
C GLU A 41 -15.81 -9.12 -3.24
N LYS A 42 -16.49 -9.04 -2.10
CA LYS A 42 -16.89 -10.20 -1.27
C LYS A 42 -15.69 -11.07 -0.86
N VAL A 43 -14.59 -10.43 -0.52
CA VAL A 43 -13.36 -11.07 -0.04
C VAL A 43 -13.29 -10.95 1.48
N PRO A 44 -13.13 -12.05 2.22
CA PRO A 44 -12.94 -11.98 3.67
C PRO A 44 -11.66 -11.23 4.05
N VAL A 45 -11.70 -10.48 5.12
CA VAL A 45 -10.53 -9.81 5.68
C VAL A 45 -10.38 -10.11 7.16
N VAL A 46 -9.16 -10.47 7.57
CA VAL A 46 -8.78 -10.66 8.97
C VAL A 46 -7.82 -9.54 9.35
N PHE A 47 -8.10 -8.87 10.47
CA PHE A 47 -7.26 -7.82 11.01
C PHE A 47 -6.48 -8.30 12.23
N HIS A 48 -5.18 -8.00 12.23
CA HIS A 48 -4.32 -8.05 13.41
C HIS A 48 -3.84 -6.62 13.67
N GLU A 49 -4.22 -6.09 14.81
CA GLU A 49 -3.92 -4.69 15.12
C GLU A 49 -3.41 -4.53 16.54
N ASP A 50 -2.37 -3.72 16.69
CA ASP A 50 -1.85 -3.30 17.97
C ASP A 50 -2.38 -1.91 18.36
N SER A 51 -2.21 -1.54 19.60
CA SER A 51 -2.39 -0.16 20.03
C SER A 51 -1.30 0.70 19.41
N LEU A 52 -1.69 1.70 18.62
CA LEU A 52 -0.76 2.60 17.97
C LEU A 52 -0.66 3.92 18.70
N CYS A 53 0.55 4.39 18.92
CA CYS A 53 0.85 5.68 19.53
C CYS A 53 1.72 6.54 18.61
N GLY A 54 1.85 7.83 18.97
CA GLY A 54 2.65 8.78 18.21
C GLY A 54 1.91 9.38 17.02
N ASN A 55 2.66 10.18 16.27
CA ASN A 55 2.17 10.97 15.15
C ASN A 55 3.01 10.72 13.89
N VAL A 56 2.40 10.98 12.77
CA VAL A 56 3.03 10.99 11.44
C VAL A 56 2.81 12.36 10.82
N CYS A 57 3.83 12.94 10.23
CA CYS A 57 3.72 14.14 9.41
C CYS A 57 3.65 13.73 7.94
N CYS A 58 2.48 13.85 7.33
CA CYS A 58 2.26 13.38 5.97
C CYS A 58 1.12 14.14 5.28
N LYS A 59 0.94 13.86 4.01
CA LYS A 59 -0.26 14.22 3.25
C LYS A 59 -1.22 13.04 3.29
N PRO A 60 -2.32 13.10 4.05
CA PRO A 60 -3.19 11.92 4.26
C PRO A 60 -3.82 11.37 3.00
N GLY A 61 -4.16 12.24 2.02
CA GLY A 61 -4.75 11.81 0.76
C GLY A 61 -3.83 10.90 -0.07
N PRO A 62 -2.59 11.31 -0.42
CA PRO A 62 -1.62 10.45 -1.09
C PRO A 62 -1.33 9.16 -0.34
N VAL A 63 -1.16 9.22 0.99
CA VAL A 63 -0.96 8.04 1.83
C VAL A 63 -2.17 7.09 1.76
N GLY A 64 -3.38 7.63 1.85
CA GLY A 64 -4.61 6.86 1.73
C GLY A 64 -4.76 6.22 0.34
N ARG A 65 -4.42 6.93 -0.73
CA ARG A 65 -4.43 6.38 -2.10
C ARG A 65 -3.41 5.24 -2.26
N ALA A 66 -2.21 5.40 -1.72
CA ALA A 66 -1.20 4.34 -1.71
C ALA A 66 -1.72 3.08 -1.03
N TRP A 67 -2.31 3.22 0.15
CA TRP A 67 -2.90 2.11 0.89
C TRP A 67 -4.03 1.42 0.12
N LYS A 68 -4.95 2.18 -0.45
CA LYS A 68 -6.05 1.64 -1.28
C LYS A 68 -5.52 0.85 -2.48
N ASN A 69 -4.46 1.32 -3.14
CA ASN A 69 -3.84 0.59 -4.25
C ASN A 69 -3.25 -0.75 -3.78
N VAL A 70 -2.61 -0.78 -2.62
CA VAL A 70 -2.06 -2.00 -2.03
C VAL A 70 -3.14 -3.00 -1.68
N VAL A 71 -4.21 -2.56 -1.03
CA VAL A 71 -5.35 -3.42 -0.66
C VAL A 71 -6.08 -3.93 -1.90
N SER A 72 -6.36 -3.07 -2.86
CA SER A 72 -7.03 -3.45 -4.12
C SER A 72 -6.25 -4.53 -4.86
N ASN A 73 -4.92 -4.39 -4.93
CA ASN A 73 -4.07 -5.40 -5.53
C ASN A 73 -4.16 -6.75 -4.81
N ALA A 74 -4.12 -6.76 -3.49
CA ALA A 74 -4.24 -7.99 -2.70
C ALA A 74 -5.61 -8.67 -2.90
N VAL A 75 -6.69 -7.90 -2.88
CA VAL A 75 -8.06 -8.38 -3.10
C VAL A 75 -8.24 -8.96 -4.51
N GLU A 76 -7.62 -8.35 -5.52
CA GLU A 76 -7.68 -8.82 -6.91
C GLU A 76 -6.98 -10.17 -7.10
N HIS A 77 -5.87 -10.41 -6.39
CA HIS A 77 -4.99 -11.57 -6.62
C HIS A 77 -5.16 -12.72 -5.64
N THR A 78 -5.82 -12.47 -4.52
CA THR A 78 -5.99 -13.51 -3.49
C THR A 78 -6.92 -14.65 -3.94
N ASP A 79 -6.73 -15.81 -3.33
CA ASP A 79 -7.79 -16.82 -3.27
C ASP A 79 -8.97 -16.24 -2.49
N ARG A 80 -10.11 -16.09 -3.15
CA ARG A 80 -11.30 -15.45 -2.57
C ARG A 80 -11.85 -16.19 -1.34
N ALA A 81 -11.68 -17.48 -1.28
CA ALA A 81 -12.12 -18.29 -0.14
C ALA A 81 -11.24 -18.05 1.10
N ARG A 82 -9.96 -17.80 0.88
CA ARG A 82 -8.98 -17.52 1.94
C ARG A 82 -8.97 -16.06 2.39
N GLY A 83 -9.33 -15.14 1.49
CA GLY A 83 -9.38 -13.72 1.78
C GLY A 83 -8.00 -13.06 1.87
N ILE A 84 -7.92 -11.98 2.63
CA ILE A 84 -6.68 -11.26 2.91
C ILE A 84 -6.47 -11.09 4.41
N VAL A 85 -5.22 -10.91 4.81
CA VAL A 85 -4.85 -10.59 6.19
C VAL A 85 -4.20 -9.20 6.21
N VAL A 86 -4.72 -8.33 7.04
CA VAL A 86 -4.19 -6.97 7.26
C VAL A 86 -3.60 -6.89 8.66
N ARG A 87 -2.37 -6.41 8.76
CA ARG A 87 -1.70 -6.18 10.04
C ARG A 87 -1.32 -4.71 10.17
N LEU A 88 -1.66 -4.11 11.30
CA LEU A 88 -1.41 -2.70 11.61
C LEU A 88 -0.66 -2.63 12.94
N GLN A 89 0.59 -2.21 12.91
CA GLN A 89 1.48 -2.27 14.07
C GLN A 89 2.52 -1.14 14.05
N MET A 90 3.14 -0.90 15.19
CA MET A 90 4.37 -0.10 15.28
C MET A 90 5.57 -1.01 15.08
N GLU A 91 6.55 -0.56 14.34
CA GLU A 91 7.77 -1.32 14.07
C GLU A 91 8.98 -0.40 14.08
N VAL A 92 10.09 -0.88 14.65
CA VAL A 92 11.38 -0.22 14.52
C VAL A 92 12.15 -0.92 13.40
N TYR A 93 12.51 -0.16 12.39
CA TYR A 93 13.31 -0.63 11.26
C TYR A 93 14.51 0.29 11.05
N GLU A 94 15.72 -0.28 11.09
CA GLU A 94 16.96 0.49 10.99
C GLU A 94 17.05 1.68 11.96
N GLY A 95 16.58 1.49 13.20
CA GLY A 95 16.62 2.51 14.26
C GLY A 95 15.58 3.62 14.14
N GLN A 96 14.69 3.53 13.18
CA GLN A 96 13.57 4.45 12.98
C GLN A 96 12.25 3.74 13.27
N GLU A 97 11.37 4.40 14.03
CA GLU A 97 10.03 3.91 14.26
C GLU A 97 9.08 4.23 13.10
N TYR A 98 8.26 3.26 12.74
CA TYR A 98 7.27 3.35 11.67
C TYR A 98 5.90 2.85 12.13
N LEU A 99 4.87 3.51 11.66
CA LEU A 99 3.56 2.88 11.49
C LEU A 99 3.66 1.93 10.29
N THR A 100 3.47 0.65 10.55
CA THR A 100 3.57 -0.40 9.53
C THR A 100 2.22 -1.02 9.26
N ALA A 101 1.79 -0.95 8.00
CA ALA A 101 0.57 -1.56 7.50
C ALA A 101 0.95 -2.63 6.47
N THR A 102 0.56 -3.87 6.75
CA THR A 102 0.90 -5.02 5.91
C THR A 102 -0.38 -5.66 5.40
N VAL A 103 -0.39 -6.01 4.12
CA VAL A 103 -1.44 -6.84 3.51
C VAL A 103 -0.81 -8.12 2.97
N ARG A 104 -1.35 -9.25 3.38
CA ARG A 104 -1.04 -10.56 2.82
C ARG A 104 -2.22 -11.08 2.00
N ASP A 105 -1.94 -11.51 0.80
CA ASP A 105 -2.86 -12.30 -0.01
C ASP A 105 -2.44 -13.78 -0.05
N PHE A 106 -3.32 -14.61 -0.57
CA PHE A 106 -3.13 -16.05 -0.73
C PHE A 106 -3.22 -16.46 -2.20
N GLY A 107 -2.78 -15.59 -3.08
CA GLY A 107 -2.68 -15.85 -4.51
C GLY A 107 -1.37 -16.55 -4.89
N LYS A 108 -0.99 -16.40 -6.12
CA LYS A 108 0.24 -16.99 -6.67
C LYS A 108 1.54 -16.26 -6.31
N GLY A 109 1.43 -15.07 -5.70
CA GLY A 109 2.57 -14.22 -5.41
C GLY A 109 3.07 -13.43 -6.60
N PHE A 110 4.17 -12.71 -6.39
CA PHE A 110 4.89 -11.97 -7.43
C PHE A 110 5.81 -12.89 -8.22
N SER A 111 5.94 -12.65 -9.52
CA SER A 111 7.00 -13.27 -10.33
C SER A 111 8.37 -12.68 -9.96
N GLU A 112 9.45 -13.37 -10.32
CA GLU A 112 10.81 -12.82 -10.14
C GLU A 112 10.98 -11.48 -10.86
N GLN A 113 10.38 -11.33 -12.04
CA GLN A 113 10.40 -10.06 -12.78
C GLN A 113 9.66 -8.96 -12.03
N ASP A 114 8.50 -9.26 -11.43
CA ASP A 114 7.74 -8.25 -10.66
C ASP A 114 8.56 -7.76 -9.46
N LEU A 115 9.26 -8.66 -8.77
CA LEU A 115 10.13 -8.29 -7.64
C LEU A 115 11.32 -7.44 -8.08
N ILE A 116 11.94 -7.75 -9.22
CA ILE A 116 13.04 -6.94 -9.78
C ILE A 116 12.54 -5.55 -10.16
N TYR A 117 11.37 -5.45 -10.81
CA TYR A 117 10.79 -4.15 -11.19
C TYR A 117 10.30 -3.34 -9.98
N ALA A 118 9.87 -3.99 -8.91
CA ALA A 118 9.47 -3.33 -7.68
C ALA A 118 10.64 -2.57 -7.02
N ASP A 119 11.87 -3.04 -7.19
CA ASP A 119 13.09 -2.40 -6.69
C ASP A 119 13.63 -1.26 -7.57
N GLN A 120 13.18 -1.15 -8.80
CA GLN A 120 13.62 -0.09 -9.70
C GLN A 120 12.90 1.23 -9.40
N GLU A 121 13.65 2.30 -9.18
CA GLU A 121 13.13 3.62 -8.78
C GLU A 121 12.23 4.29 -9.82
N PHE A 122 12.27 3.83 -11.07
CA PHE A 122 11.50 4.39 -12.17
C PHE A 122 11.01 3.27 -13.10
N TYR A 123 9.83 2.78 -12.84
CA TYR A 123 9.03 2.28 -13.95
C TYR A 123 8.27 3.46 -14.55
N SER A 124 8.98 4.37 -15.20
CA SER A 124 8.37 5.29 -16.15
C SER A 124 8.01 4.45 -17.36
N GLY A 125 6.70 4.15 -17.48
CA GLY A 125 6.21 3.25 -18.48
C GLY A 125 6.70 3.63 -19.87
N ASP A 126 7.58 2.82 -20.42
CA ASP A 126 7.70 2.70 -21.85
C ASP A 126 6.39 2.08 -22.32
N ALA A 127 5.57 2.89 -22.99
CA ALA A 127 4.21 2.56 -23.42
C ALA A 127 4.14 1.42 -24.44
N SER A 128 5.24 0.76 -24.72
CA SER A 128 5.37 -0.28 -25.74
C SER A 128 5.13 -1.71 -25.25
N ARG A 129 4.84 -1.92 -23.96
CA ARG A 129 4.54 -3.25 -23.42
C ARG A 129 3.08 -3.35 -22.99
N HIS A 130 2.24 -3.46 -23.99
CA HIS A 130 0.79 -3.43 -23.92
C HIS A 130 0.10 -4.58 -23.15
N ASP A 131 0.84 -5.54 -22.60
CA ASP A 131 0.26 -6.77 -22.01
C ASP A 131 0.59 -7.00 -20.54
N ARG A 132 1.19 -6.05 -19.85
CA ARG A 132 1.42 -6.18 -18.41
C ARG A 132 0.44 -5.34 -17.65
N THR A 133 -0.72 -5.91 -17.50
CA THR A 133 -1.73 -5.79 -16.45
C THR A 133 -1.59 -4.58 -15.52
N HIS A 134 -2.70 -3.96 -15.26
CA HIS A 134 -2.98 -2.88 -14.33
C HIS A 134 -2.29 -2.97 -12.94
N GLN A 135 -1.74 -4.13 -12.57
CA GLN A 135 -1.11 -4.47 -11.31
C GLN A 135 0.19 -3.70 -11.03
N GLY A 136 1.11 -3.67 -11.98
CA GLY A 136 2.41 -3.04 -11.78
C GLY A 136 2.31 -1.53 -11.58
N LEU A 137 1.29 -0.90 -12.15
CA LEU A 137 1.12 0.54 -12.08
C LEU A 137 0.58 0.99 -10.71
N GLY A 138 -0.41 0.30 -10.15
CA GLY A 138 -0.99 0.65 -8.85
C GLY A 138 0.03 0.58 -7.72
N LEU A 139 0.85 -0.46 -7.69
CA LEU A 139 1.92 -0.61 -6.70
C LEU A 139 3.08 0.37 -6.92
N ALA A 140 3.44 0.67 -8.16
CA ALA A 140 4.45 1.68 -8.48
C ALA A 140 4.01 3.09 -8.03
N ILE A 141 2.74 3.43 -8.21
CA ILE A 141 2.16 4.69 -7.73
C ILE A 141 2.17 4.72 -6.20
N ALA A 142 1.77 3.63 -5.55
CA ALA A 142 1.79 3.52 -4.10
C ALA A 142 3.21 3.70 -3.53
N LYS A 143 4.20 3.07 -4.15
CA LYS A 143 5.62 3.22 -3.79
C LYS A 143 6.08 4.67 -3.89
N LYS A 144 5.74 5.35 -4.98
CA LYS A 144 6.08 6.76 -5.19
C LYS A 144 5.45 7.64 -4.11
N PHE A 145 4.16 7.49 -3.85
CA PHE A 145 3.46 8.30 -2.84
C PHE A 145 4.04 8.12 -1.44
N LEU A 146 4.32 6.89 -1.04
CA LEU A 146 4.92 6.63 0.26
C LEU A 146 6.35 7.17 0.36
N LYS A 147 7.15 7.02 -0.68
CA LYS A 147 8.52 7.57 -0.72
C LYS A 147 8.52 9.09 -0.58
N GLU A 148 7.62 9.79 -1.25
CA GLU A 148 7.45 11.24 -1.15
C GLU A 148 7.05 11.71 0.27
N GLN A 149 6.41 10.82 1.05
CA GLN A 149 6.04 11.07 2.44
C GLN A 149 7.08 10.58 3.47
N GLY A 150 8.29 10.23 3.03
CA GLY A 150 9.33 9.70 3.91
C GLY A 150 9.09 8.26 4.37
N GLY A 151 8.19 7.56 3.70
CA GLY A 151 7.89 6.16 3.94
C GLY A 151 8.54 5.23 2.93
N MET A 152 8.14 3.96 2.97
CA MET A 152 8.60 2.96 2.01
C MET A 152 7.55 1.88 1.78
N LEU A 153 7.63 1.26 0.62
CA LEU A 153 6.81 0.11 0.23
C LEU A 153 7.74 -1.06 -0.10
N CYS A 154 7.52 -2.20 0.55
CA CYS A 154 8.29 -3.41 0.34
C CYS A 154 7.37 -4.55 -0.09
N PHE A 155 7.89 -5.45 -0.92
CA PHE A 155 7.17 -6.57 -1.53
C PHE A 155 7.86 -7.88 -1.21
N TYR A 156 7.10 -8.86 -0.77
CA TYR A 156 7.61 -10.19 -0.45
C TYR A 156 6.68 -11.27 -0.99
N ASN A 157 7.26 -12.40 -1.37
CA ASN A 157 6.49 -13.63 -1.50
C ASN A 157 6.50 -14.37 -0.17
N HIS A 158 5.35 -14.89 0.22
CA HIS A 158 5.24 -15.73 1.40
C HIS A 158 5.72 -17.14 1.11
N ALA A 159 6.41 -17.78 2.08
CA ALA A 159 6.99 -19.09 1.90
C ALA A 159 5.98 -20.19 1.50
N GLU A 160 4.74 -20.09 1.99
CA GLU A 160 3.70 -21.08 1.67
C GLU A 160 2.98 -20.75 0.37
N SER A 161 2.48 -19.54 0.23
CA SER A 161 1.83 -19.02 -0.98
C SER A 161 1.43 -17.57 -0.80
N GLY A 162 1.28 -16.84 -1.91
CA GLY A 162 0.79 -15.49 -1.93
C GLY A 162 1.87 -14.44 -1.73
N ALA A 163 1.44 -13.21 -1.75
CA ALA A 163 2.28 -12.03 -1.62
C ALA A 163 2.01 -11.29 -0.31
N GLU A 164 3.01 -10.58 0.14
CA GLU A 164 2.92 -9.69 1.28
C GLU A 164 3.49 -8.33 0.88
N VAL A 165 2.70 -7.28 1.07
CA VAL A 165 3.09 -5.90 0.80
C VAL A 165 3.11 -5.12 2.10
N VAL A 166 4.23 -4.48 2.39
CA VAL A 166 4.48 -3.76 3.64
C VAL A 166 4.62 -2.27 3.35
N CYS A 167 3.70 -1.49 3.90
CA CYS A 167 3.75 -0.02 3.89
C CYS A 167 4.32 0.46 5.21
N ARG A 168 5.44 1.19 5.18
CA ARG A 168 6.02 1.84 6.35
C ARG A 168 5.89 3.35 6.24
N ILE A 169 5.33 3.97 7.24
CA ILE A 169 5.16 5.42 7.33
C ILE A 169 5.94 5.88 8.55
N LYS A 170 6.91 6.76 8.32
CA LYS A 170 7.81 7.24 9.36
C LYS A 170 7.04 8.03 10.41
N THR A 171 7.23 7.67 11.69
CA THR A 171 6.70 8.45 12.80
C THR A 171 7.59 9.63 13.13
N GLU A 172 7.00 10.69 13.67
CA GLU A 172 7.76 11.79 14.25
C GLU A 172 8.41 11.34 15.56
N LYS A 173 9.65 11.77 15.78
CA LYS A 173 10.28 11.62 17.10
C LYS A 173 9.56 12.54 18.08
N THR A 174 9.03 11.96 19.12
CA THR A 174 8.55 12.68 20.29
C THR A 174 9.71 13.33 21.05
#